data_ce43e31b74c0a7cd3d8981b0f6f14ee6
#
_entry.id   ce43e31b74c0a7cd3d8981b0f6f14ee6
#
_cell.length_a   1.000
_cell.length_b   1.000
_cell.length_c   1.000
_cell.angle_alpha   90.00
_cell.angle_beta   90.00
_cell.angle_gamma   90.00
#
_symmetry.space_group_name_H-M   'P 1'
#
loop_
_entity.id
_entity.type
_entity.pdbx_description
1 polymer ?
#
loop_
_entity_poly.entity_id
_entity_poly.type
_entity_poly.pdbx_seq_one_letter_code
_entity_poly.pdbx_strand_id
1 'polypeptide(L)'
;MPEIEGYNNGSNVDVNESTPLLQLTCNARNARPAANIEWFKNGHQISNSIEYKMIQIPGDKRENARSVISIRGDLRNEQQGAVYVCRAKNAALTIDTLQTMVTLNVLCKSIFTVN
;
A
#
# COMPACT_ATOMS: atom_id res chain seq x y z
N MET A 1 5.22 -6.90 11.24
CA MET A 1 4.02 -6.67 10.44
C MET A 1 4.25 -5.49 9.50
N PRO A 2 3.94 -5.60 8.20
CA PRO A 2 4.07 -4.43 7.32
C PRO A 2 3.06 -3.36 7.69
N GLU A 3 3.38 -2.13 7.41
CA GLU A 3 2.47 -1.02 7.67
C GLU A 3 2.37 -0.12 6.45
N ILE A 4 1.18 0.35 6.18
CA ILE A 4 0.95 1.37 5.16
C ILE A 4 0.99 2.72 5.86
N GLU A 5 1.90 3.59 5.44
CA GLU A 5 2.13 4.86 6.12
C GLU A 5 0.86 5.70 6.21
N GLY A 6 0.54 6.12 7.42
CA GLY A 6 -0.62 6.97 7.67
C GLY A 6 -1.93 6.24 7.90
N TYR A 7 -1.96 4.91 7.75
CA TYR A 7 -3.19 4.15 7.84
C TYR A 7 -3.03 2.88 8.66
N ASN A 8 -4.02 2.58 9.47
CA ASN A 8 -4.06 1.32 10.21
C ASN A 8 -4.61 0.20 9.33
N ASN A 9 -4.25 -1.03 9.67
CA ASN A 9 -4.79 -2.19 8.98
C ASN A 9 -6.31 -2.20 9.04
N GLY A 10 -6.95 -2.34 7.89
CA GLY A 10 -8.40 -2.37 7.77
C GLY A 10 -9.06 -0.99 7.68
N SER A 11 -8.28 0.08 7.67
CA SER A 11 -8.86 1.42 7.61
C SER A 11 -9.24 1.83 6.19
N ASN A 12 -10.00 2.90 6.09
CA ASN A 12 -10.33 3.52 4.81
C ASN A 12 -9.32 4.62 4.49
N VAL A 13 -9.00 4.74 3.22
CA VAL A 13 -8.21 5.85 2.71
C VAL A 13 -9.17 6.76 1.97
N ASP A 14 -9.48 7.91 2.56
CA ASP A 14 -10.35 8.89 1.92
C ASP A 14 -9.53 9.68 0.92
N VAL A 15 -9.96 9.71 -0.32
CA VAL A 15 -9.25 10.41 -1.38
C VAL A 15 -10.27 11.15 -2.25
N ASN A 16 -9.95 12.38 -2.61
CA ASN A 16 -10.82 13.17 -3.47
C ASN A 16 -10.74 12.65 -4.91
N GLU A 17 -11.87 12.56 -5.57
CA GLU A 17 -11.91 12.08 -6.96
C GLU A 17 -11.05 12.89 -7.92
N SER A 18 -10.78 14.15 -7.59
CA SER A 18 -9.96 15.00 -8.43
C SER A 18 -8.45 14.84 -8.21
N THR A 19 -8.06 13.97 -7.31
CA THR A 19 -6.64 13.71 -7.04
C THR A 19 -5.98 13.06 -8.26
N PRO A 20 -4.97 13.71 -8.86
CA PRO A 20 -4.37 13.15 -10.08
C PRO A 20 -3.48 11.95 -9.84
N LEU A 21 -2.95 11.85 -8.63
CA LEU A 21 -2.04 10.78 -8.27
C LEU A 21 -2.20 10.46 -6.79
N LEU A 22 -2.48 9.21 -6.48
CA LEU A 22 -2.48 8.73 -5.12
C LEU A 22 -1.33 7.75 -4.95
N GLN A 23 -0.54 7.93 -3.90
CA GLN A 23 0.53 7.01 -3.58
C GLN A 23 0.28 6.35 -2.23
N LEU A 24 0.49 5.05 -2.17
CA LEU A 24 0.47 4.30 -0.92
C LEU A 24 1.86 3.75 -0.68
N THR A 25 2.37 3.93 0.53
CA THR A 25 3.70 3.48 0.92
C THR A 25 3.59 2.39 1.96
N CYS A 26 4.23 1.27 1.71
CA CYS A 26 4.26 0.15 2.64
C CYS A 26 5.68 -0.06 3.14
N ASN A 27 5.83 -0.20 4.44
CA ASN A 27 7.12 -0.46 5.08
C ASN A 27 7.10 -1.80 5.78
N ALA A 28 8.15 -2.57 5.57
CA ALA A 28 8.43 -3.78 6.34
C ALA A 28 9.77 -3.58 7.02
N ARG A 29 9.78 -3.49 8.35
CA ARG A 29 10.96 -3.09 9.11
C ARG A 29 11.64 -4.25 9.79
N ASN A 30 12.92 -4.09 10.03
CA ASN A 30 13.71 -4.99 10.86
C ASN A 30 13.72 -6.45 10.39
N ALA A 31 13.67 -6.66 9.08
CA ALA A 31 13.70 -8.00 8.52
C ALA A 31 15.12 -8.43 8.17
N ARG A 32 15.36 -9.73 8.17
CA ARG A 32 16.65 -10.31 7.83
C ARG A 32 16.45 -11.66 7.15
N PRO A 33 16.68 -11.71 5.85
CA PRO A 33 16.95 -10.62 4.92
C PRO A 33 15.77 -9.68 4.77
N ALA A 34 15.94 -8.61 4.01
CA ALA A 34 14.87 -7.66 3.76
C ALA A 34 13.64 -8.36 3.20
N ALA A 35 12.47 -7.91 3.65
CA ALA A 35 11.23 -8.48 3.19
C ALA A 35 11.00 -8.14 1.72
N ASN A 36 10.40 -9.07 1.00
CA ASN A 36 9.89 -8.82 -0.33
C ASN A 36 8.45 -8.34 -0.17
N ILE A 37 8.13 -7.19 -0.76
CA ILE A 37 6.81 -6.60 -0.63
C ILE A 37 6.02 -6.83 -1.91
N GLU A 38 4.82 -7.36 -1.75
CA GLU A 38 3.88 -7.58 -2.85
C GLU A 38 2.63 -6.76 -2.60
N TRP A 39 2.07 -6.22 -3.68
CA TRP A 39 0.83 -5.47 -3.63
C TRP A 39 -0.28 -6.19 -4.36
N PHE A 40 -1.47 -6.12 -3.80
CA PHE A 40 -2.66 -6.71 -4.42
C PHE A 40 -3.78 -5.68 -4.43
N LYS A 41 -4.54 -5.67 -5.51
CA LYS A 41 -5.76 -4.87 -5.63
C LYS A 41 -6.92 -5.82 -5.86
N ASN A 42 -7.89 -5.82 -4.95
CA ASN A 42 -9.07 -6.70 -5.03
C ASN A 42 -8.69 -8.17 -5.26
N GLY A 43 -7.62 -8.61 -4.61
CA GLY A 43 -7.17 -10.00 -4.72
C GLY A 43 -6.24 -10.29 -5.89
N HIS A 44 -6.00 -9.33 -6.77
CA HIS A 44 -5.12 -9.53 -7.92
C HIS A 44 -3.78 -8.83 -7.70
N GLN A 45 -2.70 -9.55 -7.94
CA GLN A 45 -1.36 -8.99 -7.75
C GLN A 45 -1.08 -7.87 -8.75
N ILE A 46 -0.50 -6.78 -8.25
CA ILE A 46 -0.10 -5.65 -9.07
C ILE A 46 1.41 -5.78 -9.30
N SER A 47 1.83 -5.63 -10.55
CA SER A 47 3.25 -5.73 -10.90
C SER A 47 3.80 -4.47 -11.55
N ASN A 48 2.98 -3.47 -11.79
CA ASN A 48 3.42 -2.22 -12.42
C ASN A 48 3.18 -1.03 -11.49
N SER A 49 3.80 0.08 -11.78
CA SER A 49 3.67 1.33 -10.99
C SER A 49 4.13 1.19 -9.55
N ILE A 50 5.12 0.32 -9.31
CA ILE A 50 5.65 0.03 -7.99
C ILE A 50 7.12 0.41 -7.92
N GLU A 51 7.48 1.12 -6.86
CA GLU A 51 8.88 1.38 -6.54
C GLU A 51 9.22 0.59 -5.28
N TYR A 52 10.39 -0.02 -5.27
CA TYR A 52 10.86 -0.81 -4.12
C TYR A 52 12.25 -0.29 -3.71
N LYS A 53 12.43 -0.11 -2.42
CA LYS A 53 13.72 0.31 -1.88
C LYS A 53 14.03 -0.48 -0.61
N MET A 54 15.25 -1.01 -0.54
CA MET A 54 15.75 -1.69 0.63
C MET A 54 16.75 -0.76 1.33
N ILE A 55 16.62 -0.63 2.63
CA ILE A 55 17.48 0.24 3.43
C ILE A 55 18.11 -0.60 4.52
N GLN A 56 19.43 -0.66 4.53
CA GLN A 56 20.16 -1.36 5.55
C GLN A 56 20.24 -0.51 6.81
N ILE A 57 20.02 -1.14 7.97
CA ILE A 57 20.09 -0.46 9.26
C ILE A 57 21.55 -0.44 9.71
N PRO A 58 22.14 0.73 9.96
CA PRO A 58 23.52 0.83 10.39
C PRO A 58 23.78 0.05 11.67
N GLY A 59 24.88 -0.73 11.68
CA GLY A 59 25.28 -1.49 12.86
C GLY A 59 24.47 -2.75 13.10
N ASP A 60 23.54 -3.08 12.22
CA ASP A 60 22.70 -4.25 12.34
C ASP A 60 22.66 -4.95 10.99
N LYS A 61 22.39 -6.26 11.01
CA LYS A 61 22.23 -7.00 9.77
C LYS A 61 20.78 -7.02 9.29
N ARG A 62 19.89 -6.33 9.99
CA ARG A 62 18.50 -6.21 9.58
C ARG A 62 18.34 -5.13 8.54
N GLU A 63 17.28 -5.23 7.80
CA GLU A 63 17.00 -4.32 6.71
C GLU A 63 15.55 -3.89 6.71
N ASN A 64 15.31 -2.66 6.30
CA ASN A 64 13.95 -2.17 6.08
C ASN A 64 13.66 -2.23 4.59
N ALA A 65 12.49 -2.66 4.26
CA ALA A 65 11.98 -2.60 2.89
C ALA A 65 10.87 -1.58 2.79
N ARG A 66 10.86 -0.83 1.72
CA ARG A 66 9.84 0.18 1.46
C ARG A 66 9.37 0.03 0.02
N SER A 67 8.07 -0.01 -0.17
CA SER A 67 7.49 -0.07 -1.51
C SER A 67 6.41 0.98 -1.64
N VAL A 68 6.43 1.70 -2.74
CA VAL A 68 5.45 2.74 -3.04
C VAL A 68 4.70 2.34 -4.29
N ILE A 69 3.38 2.32 -4.20
CA ILE A 69 2.54 2.10 -5.36
C ILE A 69 1.88 3.43 -5.75
N SER A 70 1.88 3.71 -7.04
CA SER A 70 1.28 4.91 -7.60
C SER A 70 -0.03 4.55 -8.30
N ILE A 71 -1.10 5.20 -7.91
CA ILE A 71 -2.44 4.95 -8.43
C ILE A 71 -2.88 6.20 -9.20
N ARG A 72 -3.12 6.02 -10.49
CA ARG A 72 -3.52 7.10 -11.39
C ARG A 72 -4.82 6.72 -12.08
N GLY A 73 -5.41 7.68 -12.76
CA GLY A 73 -6.57 7.47 -13.60
C GLY A 73 -7.86 7.94 -12.95
N ASP A 74 -8.96 7.35 -13.38
CA ASP A 74 -10.26 7.74 -12.91
C ASP A 74 -10.56 7.09 -11.57
N LEU A 75 -10.25 7.82 -10.50
CA LEU A 75 -10.39 7.28 -9.15
C LEU A 75 -11.83 6.89 -8.84
N ARG A 76 -12.78 7.69 -9.30
CA ARG A 76 -14.17 7.43 -8.97
C ARG A 76 -14.68 6.14 -9.60
N ASN A 77 -14.42 5.94 -10.87
CA ASN A 77 -14.92 4.78 -11.59
C ASN A 77 -14.09 3.52 -11.38
N GLU A 78 -12.80 3.70 -11.19
CA GLU A 78 -11.89 2.56 -11.14
C GLU A 78 -11.44 2.16 -9.74
N GLN A 79 -11.47 3.08 -8.79
CA GLN A 79 -10.87 2.86 -7.48
C GLN A 79 -11.85 2.89 -6.31
N GLN A 80 -13.09 3.27 -6.52
CA GLN A 80 -14.04 3.34 -5.41
C GLN A 80 -14.25 1.94 -4.82
N GLY A 81 -14.00 1.81 -3.53
CA GLY A 81 -14.15 0.55 -2.82
C GLY A 81 -13.01 -0.43 -3.07
N ALA A 82 -11.96 -0.04 -3.80
CA ALA A 82 -10.85 -0.93 -4.08
C ALA A 82 -10.09 -1.27 -2.79
N VAL A 83 -9.79 -2.55 -2.60
CA VAL A 83 -9.04 -3.02 -1.44
C VAL A 83 -7.62 -3.26 -1.86
N TYR A 84 -6.69 -2.52 -1.25
CA TYR A 84 -5.27 -2.68 -1.49
C TYR A 84 -4.63 -3.42 -0.33
N VAL A 85 -3.85 -4.43 -0.63
CA VAL A 85 -3.15 -5.23 0.35
C VAL A 85 -1.65 -5.13 0.10
N CYS A 86 -0.91 -4.81 1.15
CA CYS A 86 0.53 -4.90 1.17
C CYS A 86 0.92 -6.16 1.91
N ARG A 87 1.62 -7.07 1.26
CA ARG A 87 2.04 -8.33 1.83
C ARG A 87 3.55 -8.38 1.91
N ALA A 88 4.08 -8.67 3.08
CA ALA A 88 5.51 -8.80 3.28
C ALA A 88 5.87 -10.28 3.40
N LYS A 89 6.83 -10.70 2.57
CA LYS A 89 7.37 -12.04 2.59
C LYS A 89 8.84 -11.96 2.93
N ASN A 90 9.29 -12.79 3.87
CA ASN A 90 10.70 -12.91 4.18
C ASN A 90 11.12 -14.35 3.90
N ALA A 91 12.17 -14.52 3.13
CA ALA A 91 12.66 -15.85 2.74
C ALA A 91 13.07 -16.72 3.93
N ALA A 92 13.43 -16.10 5.05
CA ALA A 92 13.76 -16.84 6.27
C ALA A 92 12.53 -17.30 7.05
N LEU A 93 11.35 -16.75 6.75
CA LEU A 93 10.11 -17.13 7.40
C LEU A 93 9.25 -17.83 6.38
N THR A 94 9.22 -19.14 6.44
CA THR A 94 8.50 -19.92 5.45
C THR A 94 7.02 -20.07 5.77
N ILE A 95 6.60 -19.65 6.94
CA ILE A 95 5.29 -19.99 7.44
C ILE A 95 4.32 -18.82 7.43
N ASP A 96 4.78 -17.61 7.72
CA ASP A 96 3.86 -16.49 7.90
C ASP A 96 4.07 -15.40 6.87
N THR A 97 3.04 -15.19 6.09
CA THR A 97 2.95 -14.01 5.26
C THR A 97 2.13 -12.99 6.02
N LEU A 98 2.75 -11.87 6.36
CA LEU A 98 2.06 -10.79 7.06
C LEU A 98 1.54 -9.78 6.05
N GLN A 99 0.37 -9.23 6.32
CA GLN A 99 -0.23 -8.28 5.40
C GLN A 99 -0.99 -7.17 6.13
N THR A 100 -1.12 -6.06 5.45
CA THR A 100 -1.91 -4.91 5.89
C THR A 100 -2.78 -4.48 4.72
N MET A 101 -4.03 -4.13 4.99
CA MET A 101 -4.97 -3.76 3.94
C MET A 101 -5.61 -2.42 4.22
N VAL A 102 -5.95 -1.73 3.17
CA VAL A 102 -6.74 -0.50 3.22
C VAL A 102 -7.78 -0.53 2.11
N THR A 103 -8.88 0.18 2.32
CA THR A 103 -9.93 0.30 1.32
C THR A 103 -10.00 1.75 0.88
N LEU A 104 -10.02 1.98 -0.42
CA LEU A 104 -10.13 3.33 -0.93
C LEU A 104 -11.57 3.79 -0.87
N ASN A 105 -11.76 4.97 -0.33
CA ASN A 105 -13.06 5.64 -0.33
C ASN A 105 -12.90 6.93 -1.13
N VAL A 106 -13.36 6.89 -2.37
CA VAL A 106 -13.22 8.04 -3.26
C VAL A 106 -14.36 9.02 -3.00
N LEU A 107 -13.99 10.21 -2.54
CA LEU A 107 -14.97 11.23 -2.21
C LEU A 107 -15.33 12.00 -3.47
N CYS A 108 -16.60 12.02 -3.79
CA CYS A 108 -17.08 12.82 -4.88
C CYS A 108 -17.06 14.27 -4.49
N LYS A 109 -16.59 15.11 -5.40
CA LYS A 109 -16.76 16.52 -5.22
C LYS A 109 -18.26 16.75 -5.16
N SER A 110 -18.70 17.32 -4.07
CA SER A 110 -20.10 17.58 -3.91
C SER A 110 -20.57 18.60 -4.88
N ILE A 111 -21.40 18.16 -5.77
CA ILE A 111 -21.97 19.04 -6.67
C ILE A 111 -23.35 19.31 -6.28
N PHE A 112 -23.74 18.84 -5.22
CA PHE A 112 -24.97 19.10 -4.84
C PHE A 112 -24.95 20.24 -4.05
N THR A 113 -25.05 21.11 -4.56
CA THR A 113 -25.29 22.06 -3.85
C THR A 113 -26.62 22.26 -3.90
N VAL A 114 -27.15 22.12 -3.81
CA VAL A 114 -28.10 22.41 -3.78
C VAL A 114 -28.63 23.18 -3.49
N ASN A 115 -28.79 23.53 -3.87
CA ASN A 115 -29.26 24.24 -3.68
C ASN A 115 -29.91 24.63 -3.31
#